data_2e5498b9900046ba8402e9892901195a
#
_entry.id   2e5498b9900046ba8402e9892901195a
#
_cell.length_a   1.000
_cell.length_b   1.000
_cell.length_c   1.000
_cell.angle_alpha   90.00
_cell.angle_beta   90.00
_cell.angle_gamma   90.00
#
_symmetry.space_group_name_H-M   'P 1'
#
loop_
_entity.id
_entity.type
_entity.pdbx_description
1 polymer ?
#
loop_
_entity_poly.entity_id
_entity_poly.type
_entity_poly.pdbx_seq_one_letter_code
_entity_poly.pdbx_strand_id
1 'polypeptide(L)'
;PQLLDMSARFINEPTEQVVSPQVQITLNDGRSVSSSNPQVNETLSAEVGAPVSLWPLLPADQLEHYLRPPMDEGVGPEAYFREVFARTADEPLPDLSVFPEELFIYESSPGTYFDAFPILLMSQASLRHFEQIMLEQGSGSQFDVRRFRPNILVETEESGFPENNWVGRRGEVGAAIIKVEVECPRCVMTTHGFSDLPKDPKIMRHLVKENGGNLGVYLSIEQPGEIAVGDSINWLD
;
A
#
# COMPACT_ATOMS: atom_id res chain seq x y z
N PRO A 1 -8.00 10.56 -5.38
CA PRO A 1 -7.89 9.83 -6.66
C PRO A 1 -6.89 10.46 -7.62
N GLN A 2 -6.80 11.81 -7.72
CA GLN A 2 -5.92 12.51 -8.69
C GLN A 2 -4.44 12.10 -8.58
N LEU A 3 -3.95 11.78 -7.39
CA LEU A 3 -2.58 11.33 -7.17
C LEU A 3 -2.27 9.95 -7.79
N LEU A 4 -3.29 9.14 -8.07
CA LEU A 4 -3.10 7.81 -8.66
C LEU A 4 -2.62 7.84 -10.12
N ASP A 5 -2.91 8.93 -10.83
CA ASP A 5 -2.50 9.12 -12.23
C ASP A 5 -1.14 9.83 -12.35
N MET A 6 -0.60 10.33 -11.24
CA MET A 6 0.74 10.88 -11.19
C MET A 6 1.79 9.78 -10.99
N SER A 7 3.00 10.03 -11.44
CA SER A 7 4.14 9.16 -11.18
C SER A 7 5.34 9.97 -10.69
N ALA A 8 6.21 9.33 -9.94
CA ALA A 8 7.46 9.93 -9.50
C ALA A 8 8.62 8.96 -9.72
N ARG A 9 9.78 9.53 -10.06
CA ARG A 9 11.02 8.76 -10.16
C ARG A 9 12.13 9.51 -9.47
N PHE A 10 13.04 8.81 -8.86
CA PHE A 10 14.27 9.40 -8.34
C PHE A 10 15.10 10.03 -9.48
N ILE A 11 15.68 11.22 -9.23
CA ILE A 11 16.66 11.82 -10.13
C ILE A 11 18.01 11.12 -9.92
N ASN A 12 18.33 10.80 -8.68
CA ASN A 12 19.45 9.92 -8.28
C ASN A 12 18.91 8.87 -7.32
N GLU A 13 19.45 7.66 -7.39
CA GLU A 13 19.05 6.59 -6.49
C GLU A 13 19.32 6.94 -5.02
N PRO A 14 18.45 6.50 -4.07
CA PRO A 14 18.68 6.64 -2.64
C PRO A 14 19.99 5.96 -2.23
N THR A 15 20.63 6.53 -1.22
CA THR A 15 21.82 5.95 -0.59
C THR A 15 21.69 6.05 0.92
N GLU A 16 22.52 5.35 1.69
CA GLU A 16 22.54 5.48 3.15
C GLU A 16 22.75 6.93 3.63
N GLN A 17 23.47 7.74 2.85
CA GLN A 17 23.76 9.15 3.15
C GLN A 17 22.67 10.10 2.67
N VAL A 18 21.91 9.71 1.65
CA VAL A 18 20.84 10.51 1.05
C VAL A 18 19.61 9.63 0.90
N VAL A 19 18.89 9.44 1.99
CA VAL A 19 17.69 8.58 2.05
C VAL A 19 16.47 9.19 1.37
N SER A 20 16.43 10.50 1.15
CA SER A 20 15.34 11.21 0.48
C SER A 20 15.89 12.09 -0.65
N PRO A 21 16.36 11.50 -1.76
CA PRO A 21 16.86 12.25 -2.89
C PRO A 21 15.73 12.94 -3.63
N GLN A 22 16.11 13.91 -4.49
CA GLN A 22 15.14 14.61 -5.33
C GLN A 22 14.43 13.67 -6.29
N VAL A 23 13.15 13.95 -6.51
CA VAL A 23 12.31 13.22 -7.45
C VAL A 23 11.82 14.12 -8.59
N GLN A 24 11.63 13.52 -9.75
CA GLN A 24 10.90 14.09 -10.87
C GLN A 24 9.47 13.56 -10.82
N ILE A 25 8.51 14.46 -10.65
CA ILE A 25 7.07 14.13 -10.59
C ILE A 25 6.48 14.42 -11.97
N THR A 26 5.79 13.43 -12.53
CA THR A 26 5.01 13.58 -13.76
C THR A 26 3.53 13.74 -13.39
N LEU A 27 2.93 14.83 -13.83
CA LEU A 27 1.54 15.20 -13.58
C LEU A 27 0.59 14.48 -14.56
N ASN A 28 -0.71 14.57 -14.31
CA ASN A 28 -1.74 13.87 -15.09
C ASN A 28 -1.79 14.33 -16.57
N ASP A 29 -1.36 15.54 -16.86
CA ASP A 29 -1.27 16.09 -18.22
C ASP A 29 0.07 15.80 -18.91
N GLY A 30 0.97 15.05 -18.28
CA GLY A 30 2.30 14.69 -18.79
C GLY A 30 3.39 15.74 -18.53
N ARG A 31 3.07 16.91 -17.99
CA ARG A 31 4.10 17.86 -17.52
C ARG A 31 4.87 17.26 -16.36
N SER A 32 6.08 17.73 -16.14
CA SER A 32 6.91 17.26 -15.04
C SER A 32 7.43 18.41 -14.20
N VAL A 33 7.51 18.19 -12.89
CA VAL A 33 8.08 19.12 -11.92
C VAL A 33 9.07 18.39 -11.01
N SER A 34 10.20 19.02 -10.69
CA SER A 34 11.15 18.51 -9.70
C SER A 34 10.68 18.82 -8.28
N SER A 35 10.92 17.92 -7.35
CA SER A 35 10.69 18.16 -5.91
C SER A 35 11.51 19.32 -5.35
N SER A 36 12.60 19.72 -6.03
CA SER A 36 13.40 20.89 -5.66
C SER A 36 12.91 22.21 -6.26
N ASN A 37 11.87 22.18 -7.11
CA ASN A 37 11.31 23.41 -7.68
C ASN A 37 10.63 24.22 -6.57
N PRO A 38 10.97 25.52 -6.38
CA PRO A 38 10.33 26.36 -5.37
C PRO A 38 8.80 26.47 -5.48
N GLN A 39 8.24 26.21 -6.66
CA GLN A 39 6.80 26.26 -6.94
C GLN A 39 6.15 24.86 -6.94
N VAL A 40 6.84 23.83 -6.45
CA VAL A 40 6.31 22.45 -6.48
C VAL A 40 4.98 22.34 -5.74
N ASN A 41 4.85 22.96 -4.57
CA ASN A 41 3.62 22.91 -3.77
C ASN A 41 2.45 23.62 -4.47
N GLU A 42 2.70 24.76 -5.12
CA GLU A 42 1.69 25.47 -5.91
C GLU A 42 1.25 24.62 -7.11
N THR A 43 2.20 24.00 -7.79
CA THR A 43 1.93 23.11 -8.94
C THR A 43 1.09 21.91 -8.54
N LEU A 44 1.47 21.23 -7.45
CA LEU A 44 0.73 20.07 -6.96
C LEU A 44 -0.66 20.46 -6.42
N SER A 45 -0.76 21.60 -5.72
CA SER A 45 -2.04 22.10 -5.22
C SER A 45 -3.02 22.40 -6.35
N ALA A 46 -2.52 23.00 -7.43
CA ALA A 46 -3.35 23.26 -8.62
C ALA A 46 -3.80 21.96 -9.30
N GLU A 47 -2.92 20.94 -9.36
CA GLU A 47 -3.22 19.66 -10.00
C GLU A 47 -4.26 18.85 -9.22
N VAL A 48 -4.16 18.83 -7.87
CA VAL A 48 -5.10 18.06 -7.02
C VAL A 48 -6.35 18.85 -6.65
N GLY A 49 -6.38 20.16 -6.91
CA GLY A 49 -7.52 21.01 -6.59
C GLY A 49 -7.68 21.34 -5.09
N ALA A 50 -6.64 21.17 -4.30
CA ALA A 50 -6.61 21.46 -2.87
C ALA A 50 -5.21 21.88 -2.42
N PRO A 51 -5.06 22.68 -1.36
CA PRO A 51 -3.75 23.03 -0.82
C PRO A 51 -3.01 21.77 -0.34
N VAL A 52 -1.83 21.55 -0.90
CA VAL A 52 -0.94 20.45 -0.50
C VAL A 52 0.50 20.92 -0.38
N SER A 53 1.27 20.22 0.43
CA SER A 53 2.71 20.42 0.58
C SER A 53 3.45 19.12 0.35
N LEU A 54 4.51 19.16 -0.43
CA LEU A 54 5.44 18.07 -0.62
C LEU A 54 6.54 18.15 0.44
N TRP A 55 6.71 17.10 1.20
CA TRP A 55 7.75 17.01 2.22
C TRP A 55 8.81 15.97 1.84
N PRO A 56 10.10 16.23 2.11
CA PRO A 56 11.09 15.17 2.14
C PRO A 56 10.81 14.24 3.33
N LEU A 57 11.49 13.10 3.40
CA LEU A 57 11.44 12.28 4.60
C LEU A 57 12.01 13.08 5.78
N LEU A 58 11.18 13.29 6.80
CA LEU A 58 11.57 14.02 8.00
C LEU A 58 12.14 13.08 9.06
N PRO A 59 13.02 13.58 9.96
CA PRO A 59 13.53 12.81 11.09
C PRO A 59 12.40 12.25 11.98
N ALA A 60 12.64 11.08 12.55
CA ALA A 60 11.65 10.39 13.39
C ALA A 60 11.31 11.15 14.70
N ASP A 61 12.14 12.07 15.15
CA ASP A 61 11.89 12.92 16.33
C ASP A 61 10.92 14.08 16.04
N GLN A 62 10.59 14.36 14.79
CA GLN A 62 9.57 15.34 14.41
C GLN A 62 8.15 14.76 14.48
N LEU A 63 7.77 14.29 15.65
CA LEU A 63 6.54 13.53 15.87
C LEU A 63 5.26 14.26 15.43
N GLU A 64 5.19 15.58 15.60
CA GLU A 64 4.02 16.38 15.21
C GLU A 64 3.69 16.27 13.72
N HIS A 65 4.71 16.12 12.88
CA HIS A 65 4.52 15.96 11.44
C HIS A 65 3.80 14.65 11.07
N TYR A 66 4.01 13.62 11.86
CA TYR A 66 3.48 12.29 11.61
C TYR A 66 2.14 12.02 12.28
N LEU A 67 1.70 12.91 13.19
CA LEU A 67 0.43 12.73 13.90
C LEU A 67 -0.74 12.63 12.93
N ARG A 68 -1.59 11.65 13.19
CA ARG A 68 -2.86 11.51 12.48
C ARG A 68 -3.76 12.72 12.79
N PRO A 69 -4.34 13.38 11.77
CA PRO A 69 -5.30 14.44 12.02
C PRO A 69 -6.51 13.88 12.78
N PRO A 70 -7.17 14.72 13.60
CA PRO A 70 -8.41 14.30 14.24
C PRO A 70 -9.46 13.92 13.19
N MET A 71 -10.30 12.96 13.52
CA MET A 71 -11.45 12.63 12.68
C MET A 71 -12.38 13.84 12.56
N ASP A 72 -13.06 13.94 11.41
CA ASP A 72 -14.02 15.00 11.16
C ASP A 72 -15.14 15.00 12.22
N GLU A 73 -15.61 16.18 12.61
CA GLU A 73 -16.69 16.33 13.59
C GLU A 73 -17.94 15.57 13.14
N GLY A 74 -18.44 14.69 14.00
CA GLY A 74 -19.64 13.89 13.76
C GLY A 74 -19.39 12.55 13.05
N VAL A 75 -18.17 12.24 12.64
CA VAL A 75 -17.81 10.93 12.10
C VAL A 75 -17.31 10.05 13.24
N GLY A 76 -18.07 9.00 13.58
CA GLY A 76 -17.62 8.00 14.55
C GLY A 76 -16.58 7.04 13.96
N PRO A 77 -15.73 6.40 14.81
CA PRO A 77 -14.67 5.48 14.35
C PRO A 77 -15.17 4.37 13.44
N GLU A 78 -16.32 3.80 13.72
CA GLU A 78 -16.90 2.74 12.88
C GLU A 78 -17.22 3.24 11.47
N ALA A 79 -17.86 4.41 11.35
CA ALA A 79 -18.19 4.99 10.05
C ALA A 79 -16.91 5.32 9.25
N TYR A 80 -15.91 5.87 9.91
CA TYR A 80 -14.60 6.15 9.33
C TYR A 80 -13.95 4.88 8.77
N PHE A 81 -13.86 3.81 9.58
CA PHE A 81 -13.24 2.56 9.12
C PHE A 81 -14.05 1.86 8.03
N ARG A 82 -15.39 1.96 8.04
CA ARG A 82 -16.22 1.44 6.94
C ARG A 82 -15.91 2.15 5.62
N GLU A 83 -15.70 3.45 5.65
CA GLU A 83 -15.29 4.22 4.48
C GLU A 83 -13.88 3.84 4.02
N VAL A 84 -12.90 3.85 4.92
CA VAL A 84 -11.49 3.51 4.63
C VAL A 84 -11.37 2.11 4.02
N PHE A 85 -12.05 1.11 4.60
CA PHE A 85 -11.98 -0.27 4.14
C PHE A 85 -13.08 -0.62 3.13
N ALA A 86 -13.84 0.36 2.66
CA ALA A 86 -14.94 0.18 1.71
C ALA A 86 -15.91 -0.94 2.15
N ARG A 87 -16.32 -0.98 3.41
CA ARG A 87 -17.26 -1.96 3.97
C ARG A 87 -18.69 -1.44 3.93
N THR A 88 -19.62 -2.29 3.50
CA THR A 88 -21.05 -2.04 3.70
C THR A 88 -21.47 -2.26 5.16
N ALA A 89 -22.69 -1.86 5.53
CA ALA A 89 -23.14 -1.96 6.92
C ALA A 89 -23.24 -3.39 7.44
N ASP A 90 -23.47 -4.35 6.55
CA ASP A 90 -23.60 -5.79 6.83
C ASP A 90 -22.28 -6.56 6.75
N GLU A 91 -21.19 -5.93 6.26
CA GLU A 91 -19.89 -6.56 6.18
C GLU A 91 -19.07 -6.34 7.45
N PRO A 92 -18.27 -7.32 7.89
CA PRO A 92 -17.38 -7.15 9.04
C PRO A 92 -16.27 -6.14 8.73
N LEU A 93 -15.88 -5.36 9.72
CA LEU A 93 -14.62 -4.60 9.67
C LEU A 93 -13.43 -5.56 9.80
N PRO A 94 -12.26 -5.20 9.26
CA PRO A 94 -11.05 -5.99 9.50
C PRO A 94 -10.70 -5.99 11.00
N ASP A 95 -10.04 -7.05 11.45
CA ASP A 95 -9.48 -7.09 12.80
C ASP A 95 -8.24 -6.18 12.86
N LEU A 96 -8.41 -5.01 13.46
CA LEU A 96 -7.33 -4.04 13.60
C LEU A 96 -6.53 -4.23 14.89
N SER A 97 -6.93 -5.15 15.78
CA SER A 97 -6.25 -5.41 17.06
C SER A 97 -4.87 -6.07 16.87
N VAL A 98 -4.64 -6.65 15.70
CA VAL A 98 -3.36 -7.28 15.35
C VAL A 98 -2.28 -6.26 14.94
N PHE A 99 -2.66 -5.00 14.76
CA PHE A 99 -1.74 -3.93 14.35
C PHE A 99 -1.16 -3.20 15.55
N PRO A 100 0.09 -2.68 15.45
CA PRO A 100 0.69 -1.85 16.49
C PRO A 100 -0.17 -0.62 16.81
N GLU A 101 -0.27 -0.25 18.09
CA GLU A 101 -1.01 0.94 18.55
C GLU A 101 -0.50 2.23 17.88
N GLU A 102 0.76 2.28 17.53
CA GLU A 102 1.41 3.40 16.86
C GLU A 102 0.70 3.79 15.56
N LEU A 103 0.14 2.82 14.80
CA LEU A 103 -0.59 3.08 13.56
C LEU A 103 -1.93 3.81 13.77
N PHE A 104 -2.41 3.89 15.00
CA PHE A 104 -3.61 4.67 15.33
C PHE A 104 -3.27 6.08 15.83
N ILE A 105 -2.02 6.33 16.19
CA ILE A 105 -1.51 7.63 16.64
C ILE A 105 -0.97 8.43 15.46
N TYR A 106 -0.23 7.78 14.59
CA TYR A 106 0.45 8.40 13.45
C TYR A 106 -0.16 8.00 12.12
N GLU A 107 -0.10 8.92 11.15
CA GLU A 107 -0.52 8.66 9.78
C GLU A 107 0.48 7.73 9.05
N SER A 108 1.76 7.89 9.39
CA SER A 108 2.85 6.99 9.04
C SER A 108 3.77 6.87 10.25
N SER A 109 4.40 5.73 10.44
CA SER A 109 5.38 5.57 11.54
C SER A 109 6.47 6.62 11.44
N PRO A 110 6.83 7.31 12.55
CA PRO A 110 7.81 8.39 12.54
C PRO A 110 9.12 8.03 11.85
N GLY A 111 9.59 8.90 10.96
CA GLY A 111 10.77 8.66 10.12
C GLY A 111 10.48 7.82 8.88
N THR A 112 9.21 7.60 8.53
CA THR A 112 8.79 6.86 7.35
C THR A 112 7.60 7.51 6.65
N TYR A 113 7.25 7.04 5.45
CA TYR A 113 6.01 7.40 4.74
C TYR A 113 5.32 6.17 4.15
N PHE A 114 5.55 4.99 4.69
CA PHE A 114 4.72 3.84 4.34
C PHE A 114 3.45 3.80 5.23
N ASP A 115 2.40 3.21 4.71
CA ASP A 115 1.05 3.20 5.28
C ASP A 115 0.99 2.46 6.63
N ALA A 116 1.46 1.21 6.68
CA ALA A 116 1.48 0.41 7.90
C ALA A 116 2.81 -0.29 8.14
N PHE A 117 3.36 -0.90 7.10
CA PHE A 117 4.63 -1.63 7.13
C PHE A 117 5.46 -1.29 5.89
N PRO A 118 6.80 -1.48 5.96
CA PRO A 118 7.69 -1.07 4.88
C PRO A 118 7.47 -1.83 3.57
N ILE A 119 6.98 -3.07 3.63
CA ILE A 119 6.86 -3.93 2.47
C ILE A 119 5.50 -4.62 2.46
N LEU A 120 4.82 -4.57 1.31
CA LEU A 120 3.70 -5.42 0.96
C LEU A 120 4.19 -6.51 0.02
N LEU A 121 4.01 -7.77 0.41
CA LEU A 121 4.27 -8.94 -0.40
C LEU A 121 2.95 -9.57 -0.83
N MET A 122 2.87 -9.96 -2.10
CA MET A 122 1.74 -10.72 -2.64
C MET A 122 2.26 -11.91 -3.45
N SER A 123 1.43 -12.94 -3.58
CA SER A 123 1.72 -14.06 -4.47
C SER A 123 0.97 -13.94 -5.80
N GLN A 124 1.58 -14.40 -6.87
CA GLN A 124 0.89 -14.58 -8.16
C GLN A 124 -0.26 -15.59 -8.04
N ALA A 125 -0.13 -16.56 -7.12
CA ALA A 125 -1.17 -17.54 -6.86
C ALA A 125 -2.45 -16.87 -6.35
N SER A 126 -2.35 -15.97 -5.35
CA SER A 126 -3.49 -15.21 -4.85
C SER A 126 -4.12 -14.32 -5.90
N LEU A 127 -3.31 -13.67 -6.73
CA LEU A 127 -3.82 -12.84 -7.82
C LEU A 127 -4.61 -13.67 -8.83
N ARG A 128 -4.05 -14.78 -9.30
CA ARG A 128 -4.73 -15.69 -10.23
C ARG A 128 -6.01 -16.29 -9.63
N HIS A 129 -5.95 -16.71 -8.37
CA HIS A 129 -7.09 -17.27 -7.67
C HIS A 129 -8.22 -16.26 -7.54
N PHE A 130 -7.91 -15.04 -7.11
CA PHE A 130 -8.91 -14.00 -6.94
C PHE A 130 -9.50 -13.54 -8.30
N GLU A 131 -8.69 -13.40 -9.34
CA GLU A 131 -9.16 -13.13 -10.70
C GLU A 131 -10.12 -14.23 -11.18
N GLN A 132 -9.79 -15.50 -10.98
CA GLN A 132 -10.64 -16.64 -11.35
C GLN A 132 -12.00 -16.56 -10.64
N ILE A 133 -12.03 -16.30 -9.34
CA ILE A 133 -13.27 -16.11 -8.57
C ILE A 133 -14.13 -15.00 -9.19
N MET A 134 -13.54 -13.86 -9.50
CA MET A 134 -14.26 -12.74 -10.09
C MET A 134 -14.85 -13.08 -11.46
N LEU A 135 -14.11 -13.81 -12.29
CA LEU A 135 -14.56 -14.29 -13.60
C LEU A 135 -15.74 -15.27 -13.46
N GLU A 136 -15.64 -16.25 -12.57
CA GLU A 136 -16.68 -17.26 -12.34
C GLU A 136 -17.97 -16.64 -11.81
N GLN A 137 -17.86 -15.57 -11.02
CA GLN A 137 -19.01 -14.81 -10.51
C GLN A 137 -19.56 -13.79 -11.53
N GLY A 138 -19.02 -13.76 -12.73
CA GLY A 138 -19.48 -12.88 -13.81
C GLY A 138 -19.29 -11.40 -13.50
N SER A 139 -18.26 -11.05 -12.73
CA SER A 139 -18.03 -9.68 -12.28
C SER A 139 -17.86 -8.67 -13.41
N GLY A 140 -17.20 -9.07 -14.52
CA GLY A 140 -16.80 -8.16 -15.60
C GLY A 140 -15.75 -7.12 -15.18
N SER A 141 -15.14 -7.30 -14.01
CA SER A 141 -14.12 -6.40 -13.46
C SER A 141 -12.81 -6.52 -14.23
N GLN A 142 -12.14 -5.40 -14.45
CA GLN A 142 -10.76 -5.38 -14.93
C GLN A 142 -9.83 -5.59 -13.74
N PHE A 143 -9.35 -6.82 -13.59
CA PHE A 143 -8.39 -7.18 -12.57
C PHE A 143 -6.97 -6.80 -13.02
N ASP A 144 -6.22 -6.13 -12.12
CA ASP A 144 -4.85 -5.73 -12.39
C ASP A 144 -4.09 -5.58 -11.08
N VAL A 145 -2.87 -6.11 -11.02
CA VAL A 145 -2.00 -6.06 -9.84
C VAL A 145 -1.67 -4.61 -9.41
N ARG A 146 -1.67 -3.67 -10.35
CA ARG A 146 -1.43 -2.25 -10.07
C ARG A 146 -2.39 -1.66 -9.04
N ARG A 147 -3.62 -2.21 -8.91
CA ARG A 147 -4.59 -1.80 -7.90
C ARG A 147 -4.14 -2.08 -6.47
N PHE A 148 -3.30 -3.08 -6.29
CA PHE A 148 -2.86 -3.58 -4.99
C PHE A 148 -1.47 -3.08 -4.59
N ARG A 149 -0.67 -2.63 -5.56
CA ARG A 149 0.63 -1.98 -5.35
C ARG A 149 1.61 -2.76 -4.49
N PRO A 150 1.85 -4.06 -4.74
CA PRO A 150 2.84 -4.81 -3.99
C PRO A 150 4.25 -4.27 -4.25
N ASN A 151 5.11 -4.33 -3.22
CA ASN A 151 6.54 -4.09 -3.36
C ASN A 151 7.24 -5.36 -3.88
N ILE A 152 6.78 -6.52 -3.40
CA ILE A 152 7.32 -7.83 -3.79
C ILE A 152 6.18 -8.69 -4.29
N LEU A 153 6.37 -9.28 -5.46
CA LEU A 153 5.46 -10.24 -6.06
C LEU A 153 6.19 -11.56 -6.25
N VAL A 154 5.70 -12.64 -5.62
CA VAL A 154 6.35 -13.94 -5.63
C VAL A 154 5.54 -14.98 -6.40
N GLU A 155 6.24 -15.91 -7.03
CA GLU A 155 5.66 -17.14 -7.57
C GLU A 155 5.69 -18.23 -6.50
N THR A 156 4.63 -19.04 -6.47
CA THR A 156 4.53 -20.24 -5.65
C THR A 156 3.67 -21.27 -6.36
N GLU A 157 3.91 -22.55 -6.09
CA GLU A 157 3.08 -23.66 -6.57
C GLU A 157 1.82 -23.87 -5.73
N GLU A 158 1.72 -23.22 -4.58
CA GLU A 158 0.53 -23.25 -3.74
C GLU A 158 -0.65 -22.58 -4.46
N SER A 159 -1.86 -22.88 -4.03
CA SER A 159 -3.11 -22.33 -4.58
C SER A 159 -3.90 -21.55 -3.52
N GLY A 160 -4.91 -20.82 -3.96
CA GLY A 160 -5.73 -19.99 -3.07
C GLY A 160 -5.02 -18.70 -2.67
N PHE A 161 -5.01 -18.41 -1.38
CA PHE A 161 -4.33 -17.27 -0.77
C PHE A 161 -3.17 -17.77 0.12
N PRO A 162 -2.09 -18.31 -0.46
CA PRO A 162 -1.04 -19.01 0.29
C PRO A 162 -0.33 -18.12 1.29
N GLU A 163 -0.15 -16.83 1.00
CA GLU A 163 0.53 -15.90 1.90
C GLU A 163 -0.17 -15.73 3.25
N ASN A 164 -1.46 -16.02 3.38
CA ASN A 164 -2.16 -16.01 4.66
C ASN A 164 -1.54 -17.03 5.66
N ASN A 165 -0.99 -18.13 5.14
CA ASN A 165 -0.32 -19.15 5.95
C ASN A 165 1.13 -18.80 6.30
N TRP A 166 1.64 -17.69 5.78
CA TRP A 166 3.02 -17.26 6.04
C TRP A 166 3.14 -16.30 7.21
N VAL A 167 2.01 -15.81 7.76
CA VAL A 167 2.01 -14.90 8.92
C VAL A 167 2.77 -15.51 10.10
N GLY A 168 3.68 -14.73 10.68
CA GLY A 168 4.59 -15.14 11.75
C GLY A 168 5.89 -15.78 11.27
N ARG A 169 6.00 -16.18 10.00
CA ARG A 169 7.21 -16.82 9.45
C ARG A 169 8.30 -15.80 9.15
N ARG A 170 9.52 -16.30 9.19
CA ARG A 170 10.73 -15.56 8.82
C ARG A 170 11.32 -16.17 7.56
N GLY A 171 11.86 -15.35 6.69
CA GLY A 171 12.44 -15.81 5.44
C GLY A 171 13.69 -15.04 5.07
N GLU A 172 14.62 -15.73 4.43
CA GLU A 172 15.80 -15.15 3.81
C GLU A 172 15.52 -14.91 2.33
N VAL A 173 15.74 -13.69 1.85
CA VAL A 173 15.56 -13.28 0.46
C VAL A 173 16.81 -12.52 0.03
N GLY A 174 17.58 -13.06 -0.91
CA GLY A 174 18.91 -12.51 -1.21
C GLY A 174 19.78 -12.41 0.06
N ALA A 175 20.20 -11.22 0.42
CA ALA A 175 20.96 -10.95 1.65
C ALA A 175 20.08 -10.42 2.81
N ALA A 176 18.78 -10.20 2.60
CA ALA A 176 17.86 -9.67 3.60
C ALA A 176 17.17 -10.78 4.38
N ILE A 177 16.82 -10.49 5.66
CA ILE A 177 15.92 -11.32 6.46
C ILE A 177 14.64 -10.52 6.69
N ILE A 178 13.54 -11.11 6.28
CA ILE A 178 12.19 -10.56 6.42
C ILE A 178 11.38 -11.38 7.43
N LYS A 179 10.39 -10.73 8.03
CA LYS A 179 9.36 -11.39 8.83
C LYS A 179 7.98 -11.02 8.30
N VAL A 180 7.11 -12.01 8.15
CA VAL A 180 5.71 -11.80 7.80
C VAL A 180 4.93 -11.44 9.06
N GLU A 181 4.43 -10.22 9.13
CA GLU A 181 3.80 -9.71 10.35
C GLU A 181 2.31 -10.00 10.40
N VAL A 182 1.58 -9.63 9.36
CA VAL A 182 0.12 -9.69 9.35
C VAL A 182 -0.43 -9.70 7.91
N GLU A 183 -1.64 -10.24 7.72
CA GLU A 183 -2.37 -10.09 6.47
C GLU A 183 -2.66 -8.61 6.18
N CYS A 184 -2.67 -8.24 4.91
CA CYS A 184 -2.94 -6.86 4.49
C CYS A 184 -4.43 -6.64 4.24
N PRO A 185 -5.18 -5.99 5.15
CA PRO A 185 -6.56 -5.58 4.89
C PRO A 185 -6.57 -4.48 3.82
N ARG A 186 -7.28 -4.72 2.74
CA ARG A 186 -7.33 -3.80 1.61
C ARG A 186 -8.32 -2.68 1.87
N CYS A 187 -7.90 -1.47 1.51
CA CYS A 187 -8.69 -0.26 1.66
C CYS A 187 -9.41 0.12 0.34
N VAL A 188 -10.22 1.15 0.39
CA VAL A 188 -10.99 1.70 -0.73
C VAL A 188 -10.13 2.05 -1.95
N MET A 189 -8.83 2.29 -1.76
CA MET A 189 -7.89 2.65 -2.82
C MET A 189 -7.86 1.60 -3.95
N THR A 190 -8.02 0.32 -3.64
CA THR A 190 -8.06 -0.76 -4.65
C THR A 190 -9.23 -0.66 -5.62
N THR A 191 -10.27 0.09 -5.25
CA THR A 191 -11.50 0.28 -6.03
C THR A 191 -11.47 1.50 -6.94
N HIS A 192 -10.55 2.43 -6.72
CA HIS A 192 -10.47 3.64 -7.52
C HIS A 192 -10.03 3.36 -8.95
N GLY A 193 -10.55 4.17 -9.87
CA GLY A 193 -10.06 4.22 -11.25
C GLY A 193 -8.77 5.05 -11.32
N PHE A 194 -7.86 4.63 -12.17
CA PHE A 194 -6.65 5.38 -12.52
C PHE A 194 -6.09 4.87 -13.85
N SER A 195 -5.46 5.75 -14.63
CA SER A 195 -4.96 5.41 -15.96
C SER A 195 -6.04 4.74 -16.83
N ASP A 196 -5.81 3.53 -17.27
CA ASP A 196 -6.71 2.70 -18.10
C ASP A 196 -7.69 1.86 -17.26
N LEU A 197 -7.58 1.87 -15.94
CA LEU A 197 -8.41 1.05 -15.06
C LEU A 197 -9.64 1.84 -14.56
N PRO A 198 -10.86 1.36 -14.78
CA PRO A 198 -12.07 2.01 -14.29
C PRO A 198 -12.23 1.86 -12.77
N LYS A 199 -13.00 2.77 -12.15
CA LYS A 199 -13.46 2.58 -10.76
C LYS A 199 -14.30 1.31 -10.66
N ASP A 200 -13.97 0.43 -9.72
CA ASP A 200 -14.66 -0.85 -9.55
C ASP A 200 -14.83 -1.27 -8.07
N PRO A 201 -15.94 -0.90 -7.43
CA PRO A 201 -16.24 -1.31 -6.07
C PRO A 201 -16.46 -2.81 -5.89
N LYS A 202 -16.74 -3.56 -6.96
CA LYS A 202 -16.97 -5.01 -6.89
C LYS A 202 -15.74 -5.77 -6.41
N ILE A 203 -14.54 -5.25 -6.70
CA ILE A 203 -13.28 -5.83 -6.23
C ILE A 203 -13.33 -6.02 -4.72
N MET A 204 -13.68 -4.99 -3.95
CA MET A 204 -13.78 -5.13 -2.50
C MET A 204 -14.91 -6.04 -2.06
N ARG A 205 -16.08 -6.03 -2.74
CA ARG A 205 -17.19 -6.94 -2.41
C ARG A 205 -16.76 -8.41 -2.51
N HIS A 206 -16.09 -8.77 -3.61
CA HIS A 206 -15.58 -10.10 -3.78
C HIS A 206 -14.48 -10.43 -2.77
N LEU A 207 -13.55 -9.51 -2.54
CA LEU A 207 -12.44 -9.75 -1.64
C LEU A 207 -12.90 -9.93 -0.18
N VAL A 208 -13.88 -9.15 0.26
CA VAL A 208 -14.49 -9.30 1.60
C VAL A 208 -15.12 -10.67 1.76
N LYS A 209 -15.87 -11.09 0.76
CA LYS A 209 -16.57 -12.38 0.78
C LYS A 209 -15.62 -13.57 0.76
N GLU A 210 -14.56 -13.51 -0.02
CA GLU A 210 -13.70 -14.67 -0.31
C GLU A 210 -12.48 -14.75 0.61
N ASN A 211 -11.98 -13.61 1.12
CA ASN A 211 -10.79 -13.56 1.97
C ASN A 211 -10.87 -12.46 3.07
N GLY A 212 -12.05 -12.19 3.61
CA GLY A 212 -12.22 -11.23 4.69
C GLY A 212 -11.80 -9.78 4.34
N GLY A 213 -11.50 -9.52 3.06
CA GLY A 213 -10.99 -8.25 2.58
C GLY A 213 -9.47 -8.10 2.62
N ASN A 214 -8.76 -9.19 2.90
CA ASN A 214 -7.30 -9.23 2.91
C ASN A 214 -6.76 -9.69 1.55
N LEU A 215 -5.62 -9.15 1.13
CA LEU A 215 -4.87 -9.62 -0.03
C LEU A 215 -3.41 -9.19 0.08
N GLY A 216 -2.52 -10.18 0.14
CA GLY A 216 -1.11 -9.98 0.46
C GLY A 216 -0.85 -9.92 1.96
N VAL A 217 0.41 -9.82 2.32
CA VAL A 217 0.90 -9.74 3.70
C VAL A 217 1.89 -8.61 3.86
N TYR A 218 1.90 -8.01 5.03
CA TYR A 218 2.87 -7.01 5.41
C TYR A 218 4.12 -7.65 6.00
N LEU A 219 5.27 -7.09 5.65
CA LEU A 219 6.56 -7.55 6.13
C LEU A 219 7.27 -6.45 6.90
N SER A 220 8.02 -6.88 7.94
CA SER A 220 9.12 -6.11 8.51
C SER A 220 10.48 -6.63 8.00
N ILE A 221 11.50 -5.79 8.13
CA ILE A 221 12.88 -6.12 7.74
C ILE A 221 13.66 -6.32 9.04
N GLU A 222 14.04 -7.59 9.33
CA GLU A 222 14.87 -7.89 10.50
C GLU A 222 16.36 -7.67 10.23
N GLN A 223 16.77 -7.98 9.00
CA GLN A 223 18.13 -7.71 8.53
C GLN A 223 18.06 -7.07 7.14
N PRO A 224 18.58 -5.86 6.96
CA PRO A 224 18.65 -5.25 5.64
C PRO A 224 19.64 -5.98 4.75
N GLY A 225 19.37 -6.01 3.45
CA GLY A 225 20.21 -6.64 2.45
C GLY A 225 19.73 -6.38 1.04
N GLU A 226 20.58 -6.63 0.06
CA GLU A 226 20.19 -6.55 -1.35
C GLU A 226 19.33 -7.74 -1.73
N ILE A 227 18.26 -7.45 -2.47
CA ILE A 227 17.37 -8.44 -3.09
C ILE A 227 17.26 -8.16 -4.58
N ALA A 228 17.07 -9.19 -5.37
CA ALA A 228 16.94 -9.09 -6.82
C ALA A 228 15.76 -9.90 -7.34
N VAL A 229 15.26 -9.53 -8.51
CA VAL A 229 14.25 -10.34 -9.22
C VAL A 229 14.84 -11.70 -9.54
N GLY A 230 14.16 -12.76 -9.11
CA GLY A 230 14.59 -14.14 -9.26
C GLY A 230 15.13 -14.75 -7.96
N ASP A 231 15.35 -13.96 -6.92
CA ASP A 231 15.70 -14.50 -5.60
C ASP A 231 14.55 -15.34 -5.04
N SER A 232 14.90 -16.43 -4.39
CA SER A 232 13.96 -17.31 -3.69
C SER A 232 13.76 -16.86 -2.25
N ILE A 233 12.56 -17.09 -1.70
CA ILE A 233 12.33 -16.98 -0.27
C ILE A 233 12.67 -18.32 0.38
N ASN A 234 13.72 -18.33 1.20
CA ASN A 234 14.10 -19.50 1.99
C ASN A 234 13.54 -19.32 3.41
N TRP A 235 12.51 -20.07 3.73
CA TRP A 235 11.88 -20.00 5.05
C TRP A 235 12.83 -20.55 6.12
N LEU A 236 12.95 -19.82 7.23
CA LEU A 236 13.89 -20.15 8.33
C LEU A 236 13.23 -20.98 9.43
N ASP A 237 11.88 -21.07 9.47
CA ASP A 237 11.05 -21.76 10.47
C ASP A 237 9.73 -22.25 9.88
#